data_c9bee1958b371b1a2944ee94c84a97a9
#
_entry.id   c9bee1958b371b1a2944ee94c84a97a9
#
_cell.length_a   1.000
_cell.length_b   1.000
_cell.length_c   1.000
_cell.angle_alpha   90.00
_cell.angle_beta   90.00
_cell.angle_gamma   90.00
#
_symmetry.space_group_name_H-M   'P 1'
#
loop_
_entity.id
_entity.type
_entity.pdbx_description
1 polymer ?
#
loop_
_entity_poly.entity_id
_entity_poly.type
_entity_poly.pdbx_seq_one_letter_code
_entity_poly.pdbx_strand_id
1 'polypeptide(L)'
;MKSTHRQQARAKRAELPKFWRAPLPAVKKLDCKLIHWDLVDRFATGTATKDDLWDWIETGLTYSQIMTLLAADGMTFTDEAQIAIAAQLDTYEAITARFVRTGRVGFTGPELLTARAAASVMDGLIDLDRHGIAERAALWSVEVLGRIRRKVYRTMDTQGAMQ
;
A
#
# COMPACT_ATOMS: atom_id res chain seq x y z
N MET A 1 -11.94 8.65 -19.39
CA MET A 1 -12.61 7.34 -19.64
C MET A 1 -11.67 6.14 -19.90
N LYS A 2 -10.33 6.27 -19.85
CA LYS A 2 -9.39 5.13 -20.06
C LYS A 2 -9.16 4.25 -18.82
N SER A 3 -9.62 4.67 -17.63
CA SER A 3 -9.41 3.95 -16.35
C SER A 3 -10.24 2.67 -16.21
N THR A 4 -11.48 2.67 -16.69
CA THR A 4 -12.43 1.55 -16.51
C THR A 4 -12.03 0.26 -17.26
N HIS A 5 -11.48 0.39 -18.47
CA HIS A 5 -11.04 -0.77 -19.24
C HIS A 5 -9.79 -1.46 -18.63
N ARG A 6 -8.88 -0.67 -18.05
CA ARG A 6 -7.69 -1.21 -17.37
C ARG A 6 -8.05 -1.92 -16.07
N GLN A 7 -9.00 -1.38 -15.32
CA GLN A 7 -9.49 -2.01 -14.08
C GLN A 7 -10.28 -3.29 -14.37
N GLN A 8 -11.12 -3.31 -15.41
CA GLN A 8 -11.85 -4.51 -15.83
C GLN A 8 -10.91 -5.60 -16.36
N ALA A 9 -9.86 -5.24 -17.10
CA ALA A 9 -8.86 -6.19 -17.57
C ALA A 9 -8.04 -6.78 -16.39
N ARG A 10 -7.72 -5.98 -15.38
CA ARG A 10 -7.07 -6.44 -14.15
C ARG A 10 -7.96 -7.37 -13.33
N ALA A 11 -9.25 -7.03 -13.16
CA ALA A 11 -10.22 -7.88 -12.47
C ALA A 11 -10.38 -9.24 -13.14
N LYS A 12 -10.55 -9.27 -14.47
CA LYS A 12 -10.63 -10.53 -15.24
C LYS A 12 -9.37 -11.39 -15.10
N ARG A 13 -8.18 -10.76 -15.05
CA ARG A 13 -6.93 -11.48 -14.88
C ARG A 13 -6.79 -12.07 -13.47
N ALA A 14 -7.35 -11.41 -12.46
CA ALA A 14 -7.39 -11.90 -11.09
C ALA A 14 -8.34 -13.10 -10.90
N GLU A 15 -9.30 -13.30 -11.80
CA GLU A 15 -10.23 -14.44 -11.78
C GLU A 15 -9.66 -15.72 -12.42
N LEU A 16 -8.53 -15.63 -13.13
CA LEU A 16 -7.88 -16.79 -13.73
C LEU A 16 -7.39 -17.77 -12.65
N PRO A 17 -7.39 -19.09 -12.91
CA PRO A 17 -6.80 -20.07 -12.02
C PRO A 17 -5.34 -19.70 -11.65
N LYS A 18 -4.94 -20.01 -10.42
CA LYS A 18 -3.64 -19.61 -9.84
C LYS A 18 -2.44 -19.91 -10.77
N PHE A 19 -2.40 -21.09 -11.36
CA PHE A 19 -1.32 -21.55 -12.24
C PHE A 19 -1.29 -20.87 -13.61
N TRP A 20 -2.34 -20.12 -13.98
CA TRP A 20 -2.43 -19.38 -15.25
C TRP A 20 -2.04 -17.91 -15.10
N ARG A 21 -1.77 -17.46 -13.87
CA ARG A 21 -1.39 -16.09 -13.59
C ARG A 21 0.13 -15.98 -13.60
N ALA A 22 0.63 -15.19 -14.55
CA ALA A 22 2.05 -14.90 -14.64
C ALA A 22 2.48 -13.96 -13.50
N PRO A 23 3.73 -14.07 -13.02
CA PRO A 23 4.32 -13.03 -12.17
C PRO A 23 4.44 -11.71 -12.92
N LEU A 24 4.65 -10.62 -12.17
CA LEU A 24 4.94 -9.33 -12.76
C LEU A 24 6.23 -9.41 -13.59
N PRO A 25 6.24 -8.82 -14.80
CA PRO A 25 7.48 -8.64 -15.57
C PRO A 25 8.52 -7.81 -14.78
N ALA A 26 9.81 -8.04 -15.03
CA ALA A 26 10.89 -7.35 -14.32
C ALA A 26 10.76 -5.81 -14.35
N VAL A 27 10.37 -5.25 -15.49
CA VAL A 27 10.13 -3.79 -15.62
C VAL A 27 9.02 -3.31 -14.68
N LYS A 28 7.97 -4.11 -14.49
CA LYS A 28 6.87 -3.77 -13.58
C LYS A 28 7.26 -3.91 -12.11
N LYS A 29 8.10 -4.87 -11.78
CA LYS A 29 8.69 -4.98 -10.45
C LYS A 29 9.55 -3.76 -10.13
N LEU A 30 10.35 -3.30 -11.08
CA LEU A 30 11.14 -2.07 -10.94
C LEU A 30 10.24 -0.85 -10.76
N ASP A 31 9.18 -0.69 -11.58
CA ASP A 31 8.21 0.39 -11.42
C ASP A 31 7.62 0.41 -9.99
N CYS A 32 7.24 -0.75 -9.45
CA CYS A 32 6.73 -0.87 -8.08
C CYS A 32 7.75 -0.39 -7.04
N LYS A 33 9.03 -0.80 -7.18
CA LYS A 33 10.11 -0.37 -6.28
C LYS A 33 10.31 1.15 -6.35
N LEU A 34 10.36 1.72 -7.53
CA LEU A 34 10.50 3.17 -7.71
C LEU A 34 9.35 3.94 -7.08
N ILE A 35 8.12 3.45 -7.18
CA ILE A 35 6.93 4.12 -6.62
C ILE A 35 7.03 4.23 -5.09
N HIS A 36 7.34 3.15 -4.38
CA HIS A 36 7.38 3.23 -2.92
C HIS A 36 8.62 3.97 -2.40
N TRP A 37 9.76 3.92 -3.09
CA TRP A 37 10.92 4.74 -2.75
C TRP A 37 10.67 6.22 -3.02
N ASP A 38 10.00 6.59 -4.11
CA ASP A 38 9.59 7.97 -4.39
C ASP A 38 8.65 8.52 -3.30
N LEU A 39 7.70 7.70 -2.82
CA LEU A 39 6.87 8.06 -1.69
C LEU A 39 7.72 8.33 -0.43
N VAL A 40 8.65 7.45 -0.08
CA VAL A 40 9.55 7.65 1.07
C VAL A 40 10.32 8.96 0.93
N ASP A 41 10.85 9.26 -0.24
CA ASP A 41 11.61 10.49 -0.49
C ASP A 41 10.73 11.73 -0.38
N ARG A 42 9.51 11.72 -0.90
CA ARG A 42 8.58 12.85 -0.77
C ARG A 42 8.21 13.14 0.69
N PHE A 43 7.96 12.11 1.49
CA PHE A 43 7.70 12.28 2.92
C PHE A 43 8.95 12.74 3.68
N ALA A 44 10.14 12.26 3.30
CA ALA A 44 11.41 12.63 3.93
C ALA A 44 11.79 14.10 3.66
N THR A 45 11.50 14.58 2.45
CA THR A 45 11.83 15.96 2.01
C THR A 45 10.73 16.98 2.36
N GLY A 46 9.57 16.51 2.87
CA GLY A 46 8.45 17.37 3.19
C GLY A 46 7.69 17.89 1.96
N THR A 47 7.87 17.27 0.80
CA THR A 47 7.14 17.56 -0.44
C THR A 47 5.89 16.72 -0.62
N ALA A 48 5.65 15.77 0.29
CA ALA A 48 4.46 14.93 0.28
C ALA A 48 3.19 15.75 0.49
N THR A 49 2.12 15.34 -0.19
CA THR A 49 0.80 15.94 -0.16
C THR A 49 -0.20 15.08 0.61
N LYS A 50 -1.42 15.58 0.80
CA LYS A 50 -2.52 14.81 1.37
C LYS A 50 -2.84 13.54 0.54
N ASP A 51 -2.68 13.60 -0.78
CA ASP A 51 -2.97 12.44 -1.64
C ASP A 51 -1.90 11.36 -1.46
N ASP A 52 -0.65 11.75 -1.19
CA ASP A 52 0.43 10.80 -0.87
C ASP A 52 0.17 10.02 0.43
N LEU A 53 -0.64 10.54 1.37
CA LEU A 53 -1.08 9.77 2.54
C LEU A 53 -1.94 8.56 2.13
N TRP A 54 -2.80 8.72 1.12
CA TRP A 54 -3.61 7.63 0.60
C TRP A 54 -2.76 6.61 -0.16
N ASP A 55 -1.78 7.08 -0.92
CA ASP A 55 -0.83 6.21 -1.62
C ASP A 55 0.05 5.44 -0.62
N TRP A 56 0.42 6.07 0.50
CA TRP A 56 1.21 5.45 1.56
C TRP A 56 0.47 4.30 2.24
N ILE A 57 -0.81 4.50 2.64
CA ILE A 57 -1.60 3.42 3.24
C ILE A 57 -1.94 2.33 2.21
N GLU A 58 -2.24 2.70 0.96
CA GLU A 58 -2.50 1.73 -0.10
C GLU A 58 -1.28 0.84 -0.33
N THR A 59 -0.09 1.43 -0.38
CA THR A 59 1.18 0.71 -0.49
C THR A 59 1.35 -0.27 0.66
N GLY A 60 1.19 0.18 1.91
CA GLY A 60 1.31 -0.69 3.08
C GLY A 60 0.32 -1.85 3.09
N LEU A 61 -0.94 -1.59 2.78
CA LEU A 61 -1.96 -2.63 2.66
C LEU A 61 -1.64 -3.62 1.55
N THR A 62 -1.16 -3.14 0.40
CA THR A 62 -0.77 -4.00 -0.73
C THR A 62 0.35 -4.95 -0.34
N TYR A 63 1.43 -4.44 0.26
CA TYR A 63 2.57 -5.29 0.63
C TYR A 63 2.28 -6.20 1.82
N SER A 64 1.47 -5.78 2.78
CA SER A 64 0.95 -6.65 3.84
C SER A 64 0.16 -7.82 3.24
N GLN A 65 -0.68 -7.55 2.25
CA GLN A 65 -1.44 -8.59 1.55
C GLN A 65 -0.55 -9.49 0.68
N ILE A 66 0.49 -8.96 0.03
CA ILE A 66 1.49 -9.77 -0.69
C ILE A 66 2.13 -10.77 0.28
N MET A 67 2.60 -10.29 1.43
CA MET A 67 3.21 -11.14 2.46
C MET A 67 2.24 -12.24 2.92
N THR A 68 0.98 -11.88 3.18
CA THR A 68 -0.07 -12.84 3.57
C THR A 68 -0.29 -13.90 2.49
N LEU A 69 -0.38 -13.51 1.23
CA LEU A 69 -0.60 -14.45 0.13
C LEU A 69 0.61 -15.34 -0.13
N LEU A 70 1.83 -14.82 0.02
CA LEU A 70 3.06 -15.61 -0.08
C LEU A 70 3.17 -16.60 1.08
N ALA A 71 2.78 -16.20 2.31
CA ALA A 71 2.74 -17.10 3.46
C ALA A 71 1.72 -18.23 3.25
N ALA A 72 0.56 -17.94 2.69
CA ALA A 72 -0.43 -18.96 2.31
C ALA A 72 0.08 -19.91 1.22
N ASP A 73 1.07 -19.47 0.43
CA ASP A 73 1.79 -20.28 -0.56
C ASP A 73 2.99 -21.05 0.04
N GLY A 74 3.12 -21.08 1.37
CA GLY A 74 4.12 -21.83 2.10
C GLY A 74 5.47 -21.11 2.31
N MET A 75 5.54 -19.80 2.05
CA MET A 75 6.72 -19.00 2.38
C MET A 75 6.72 -18.60 3.86
N THR A 76 7.91 -18.59 4.45
CA THR A 76 8.13 -18.07 5.81
C THR A 76 8.89 -16.75 5.74
N PHE A 77 8.55 -15.84 6.64
CA PHE A 77 9.20 -14.53 6.76
C PHE A 77 9.79 -14.39 8.16
N THR A 78 10.89 -13.67 8.27
CA THR A 78 11.48 -13.35 9.56
C THR A 78 10.56 -12.39 10.35
N ASP A 79 10.70 -12.39 11.66
CA ASP A 79 9.93 -11.49 12.53
C ASP A 79 10.23 -10.01 12.18
N GLU A 80 11.48 -9.69 11.86
CA GLU A 80 11.90 -8.34 11.45
C GLU A 80 11.17 -7.87 10.20
N ALA A 81 10.99 -8.75 9.20
CA ALA A 81 10.26 -8.40 7.98
C ALA A 81 8.76 -8.17 8.27
N GLN A 82 8.16 -9.00 9.12
CA GLN A 82 6.76 -8.85 9.53
C GLN A 82 6.55 -7.55 10.33
N ILE A 83 7.45 -7.27 11.27
CA ILE A 83 7.44 -6.03 12.08
C ILE A 83 7.59 -4.80 11.17
N ALA A 84 8.52 -4.83 10.19
CA ALA A 84 8.74 -3.69 9.30
C ALA A 84 7.49 -3.34 8.48
N ILE A 85 6.78 -4.34 7.94
CA ILE A 85 5.54 -4.11 7.19
C ILE A 85 4.41 -3.63 8.11
N ALA A 86 4.27 -4.17 9.31
CA ALA A 86 3.28 -3.71 10.29
C ALA A 86 3.55 -2.26 10.72
N ALA A 87 4.81 -1.94 11.04
CA ALA A 87 5.22 -0.61 11.47
C ALA A 87 5.04 0.46 10.38
N GLN A 88 5.10 0.10 9.10
CA GLN A 88 4.76 1.01 8.00
C GLN A 88 3.28 1.46 8.09
N LEU A 89 2.36 0.57 8.40
CA LEU A 89 0.94 0.91 8.58
C LEU A 89 0.74 1.82 9.81
N ASP A 90 1.48 1.58 10.90
CA ASP A 90 1.42 2.42 12.10
C ASP A 90 1.90 3.86 11.82
N THR A 91 2.88 4.05 10.91
CA THR A 91 3.33 5.40 10.54
C THR A 91 2.21 6.22 9.89
N TYR A 92 1.29 5.59 9.18
CA TYR A 92 0.15 6.28 8.57
C TYR A 92 -0.72 6.97 9.62
N GLU A 93 -1.03 6.30 10.72
CA GLU A 93 -1.83 6.88 11.80
C GLU A 93 -1.12 8.08 12.44
N ALA A 94 0.18 7.95 12.73
CA ALA A 94 0.99 9.03 13.32
C ALA A 94 1.07 10.25 12.41
N ILE A 95 1.30 10.05 11.11
CA ILE A 95 1.37 11.13 10.11
C ILE A 95 -0.01 11.80 9.96
N THR A 96 -1.08 11.00 9.88
CA THR A 96 -2.44 11.51 9.73
C THR A 96 -2.84 12.37 10.94
N ALA A 97 -2.57 11.92 12.17
CA ALA A 97 -2.81 12.69 13.38
C ALA A 97 -2.01 14.00 13.40
N ARG A 98 -0.76 13.98 12.93
CA ARG A 98 0.08 15.18 12.80
C ARG A 98 -0.47 16.12 11.72
N PHE A 99 -0.87 15.59 10.58
CA PHE A 99 -1.46 16.37 9.49
C PHE A 99 -2.72 17.11 9.95
N VAL A 100 -3.64 16.44 10.63
CA VAL A 100 -4.86 17.06 11.18
C VAL A 100 -4.53 18.22 12.12
N ARG A 101 -3.49 18.09 12.94
CA ARG A 101 -3.08 19.10 13.92
C ARG A 101 -2.28 20.25 13.30
N THR A 102 -1.43 20.00 12.31
CA THR A 102 -0.40 20.95 11.83
C THR A 102 -0.53 21.34 10.36
N GLY A 103 -1.35 20.63 9.59
CA GLY A 103 -1.43 20.77 8.13
C GLY A 103 -0.19 20.25 7.37
N ARG A 104 0.77 19.61 8.05
CA ARG A 104 2.02 19.16 7.45
C ARG A 104 2.02 17.65 7.27
N VAL A 105 2.45 17.21 6.08
CA VAL A 105 2.68 15.81 5.73
C VAL A 105 4.20 15.59 5.68
N GLY A 106 4.69 14.57 6.40
CA GLY A 106 6.11 14.26 6.40
C GLY A 106 6.50 13.30 7.54
N PHE A 107 7.66 12.66 7.41
CA PHE A 107 8.20 11.79 8.46
C PHE A 107 8.95 12.58 9.53
N THR A 108 8.90 12.07 10.75
CA THR A 108 9.94 12.32 11.76
C THR A 108 11.16 11.43 11.48
N GLY A 109 12.29 11.70 12.16
CA GLY A 109 13.49 10.86 12.01
C GLY A 109 13.23 9.36 12.26
N PRO A 110 12.60 8.96 13.37
CA PRO A 110 12.24 7.56 13.63
C PRO A 110 11.30 6.97 12.57
N GLU A 111 10.27 7.70 12.14
CA GLU A 111 9.34 7.25 11.10
C GLU A 111 10.05 7.05 9.75
N LEU A 112 11.03 7.88 9.41
CA LEU A 112 11.83 7.71 8.20
C LEU A 112 12.66 6.42 8.23
N LEU A 113 13.25 6.09 9.38
CA LEU A 113 13.96 4.82 9.55
C LEU A 113 13.03 3.63 9.37
N THR A 114 11.84 3.68 9.99
CA THR A 114 10.79 2.67 9.83
C THR A 114 10.36 2.54 8.37
N ALA A 115 10.10 3.66 7.69
CA ALA A 115 9.67 3.67 6.29
C ALA A 115 10.73 3.06 5.36
N ARG A 116 12.01 3.36 5.57
CA ARG A 116 13.11 2.79 4.79
C ARG A 116 13.27 1.29 5.03
N ALA A 117 13.14 0.83 6.28
CA ALA A 117 13.17 -0.60 6.59
C ALA A 117 12.02 -1.33 5.89
N ALA A 118 10.81 -0.78 5.94
CA ALA A 118 9.66 -1.33 5.24
C ALA A 118 9.86 -1.35 3.72
N ALA A 119 10.36 -0.26 3.11
CA ALA A 119 10.61 -0.18 1.67
C ALA A 119 11.63 -1.25 1.22
N SER A 120 12.67 -1.51 2.02
CA SER A 120 13.63 -2.58 1.74
C SER A 120 12.98 -3.97 1.76
N VAL A 121 12.06 -4.23 2.70
CA VAL A 121 11.28 -5.48 2.74
C VAL A 121 10.34 -5.57 1.54
N MET A 122 9.69 -4.46 1.16
CA MET A 122 8.81 -4.38 -0.01
C MET A 122 9.53 -4.73 -1.31
N ASP A 123 10.80 -4.30 -1.47
CA ASP A 123 11.64 -4.69 -2.61
C ASP A 123 11.80 -6.21 -2.69
N GLY A 124 12.08 -6.87 -1.57
CA GLY A 124 12.18 -8.32 -1.51
C GLY A 124 10.84 -9.01 -1.81
N LEU A 125 9.74 -8.51 -1.27
CA LEU A 125 8.41 -9.08 -1.48
C LEU A 125 7.97 -9.01 -2.95
N ILE A 126 8.24 -7.89 -3.65
CA ILE A 126 7.87 -7.78 -5.07
C ILE A 126 8.73 -8.68 -5.96
N ASP A 127 9.98 -8.93 -5.59
CA ASP A 127 10.84 -9.88 -6.30
C ASP A 127 10.33 -11.32 -6.20
N LEU A 128 9.68 -11.66 -5.08
CA LEU A 128 9.06 -12.97 -4.84
C LEU A 128 7.69 -13.13 -5.53
N ASP A 129 7.19 -12.11 -6.25
CA ASP A 129 5.90 -12.20 -6.92
C ASP A 129 5.81 -13.40 -7.85
N ARG A 130 4.78 -14.21 -7.63
CA ARG A 130 4.44 -15.40 -8.41
C ARG A 130 2.92 -15.53 -8.50
N HIS A 131 2.44 -16.16 -9.54
CA HIS A 131 1.01 -16.43 -9.72
C HIS A 131 0.10 -15.19 -9.61
N GLY A 132 0.61 -14.00 -9.96
CA GLY A 132 -0.13 -12.75 -9.92
C GLY A 132 -0.51 -12.30 -8.50
N ILE A 133 0.29 -12.64 -7.49
CA ILE A 133 0.06 -12.27 -6.10
C ILE A 133 0.04 -10.76 -5.94
N ALA A 134 1.01 -10.04 -6.53
CA ALA A 134 1.08 -8.58 -6.43
C ALA A 134 -0.16 -7.91 -7.04
N GLU A 135 -0.64 -8.38 -8.19
CA GLU A 135 -1.86 -7.86 -8.81
C GLU A 135 -3.11 -8.11 -7.95
N ARG A 136 -3.22 -9.29 -7.35
CA ARG A 136 -4.32 -9.64 -6.44
C ARG A 136 -4.30 -8.78 -5.18
N ALA A 137 -3.13 -8.58 -4.61
CA ALA A 137 -2.94 -7.74 -3.43
C ALA A 137 -3.32 -6.29 -3.71
N ALA A 138 -2.89 -5.74 -4.86
CA ALA A 138 -3.25 -4.38 -5.27
C ALA A 138 -4.76 -4.20 -5.48
N LEU A 139 -5.44 -5.17 -6.06
CA LEU A 139 -6.91 -5.14 -6.21
C LEU A 139 -7.61 -5.17 -4.85
N TRP A 140 -7.12 -6.01 -3.93
CA TRP A 140 -7.66 -6.11 -2.59
C TRP A 140 -7.47 -4.80 -1.79
N SER A 141 -6.28 -4.17 -1.86
CA SER A 141 -6.02 -2.91 -1.16
C SER A 141 -6.94 -1.78 -1.64
N VAL A 142 -7.14 -1.64 -2.94
CA VAL A 142 -8.09 -0.67 -3.53
C VAL A 142 -9.52 -0.89 -3.02
N GLU A 143 -9.96 -2.15 -2.91
CA GLU A 143 -11.28 -2.47 -2.38
C GLU A 143 -11.42 -2.12 -0.89
N VAL A 144 -10.40 -2.46 -0.08
CA VAL A 144 -10.36 -2.12 1.36
C VAL A 144 -10.39 -0.62 1.56
N LEU A 145 -9.55 0.13 0.86
CA LEU A 145 -9.53 1.60 0.91
C LEU A 145 -10.85 2.21 0.48
N GLY A 146 -11.48 1.67 -0.55
CA GLY A 146 -12.80 2.12 -0.98
C GLY A 146 -13.87 1.96 0.11
N ARG A 147 -13.77 0.89 0.92
CA ARG A 147 -14.65 0.67 2.09
C ARG A 147 -14.35 1.67 3.21
N ILE A 148 -13.07 1.90 3.53
CA ILE A 148 -12.64 2.86 4.56
C ILE A 148 -13.10 4.27 4.19
N ARG A 149 -12.84 4.72 2.96
CA ARG A 149 -13.26 6.04 2.49
C ARG A 149 -14.79 6.24 2.62
N ARG A 150 -15.60 5.27 2.18
CA ARG A 150 -17.07 5.34 2.29
C ARG A 150 -17.54 5.43 3.75
N LYS A 151 -16.87 4.73 4.67
CA LYS A 151 -17.20 4.79 6.11
C LYS A 151 -16.91 6.19 6.68
N VAL A 152 -15.74 6.75 6.36
CA VAL A 152 -15.35 8.09 6.82
C VAL A 152 -16.32 9.16 6.34
N TYR A 153 -16.69 9.16 5.05
CA TYR A 153 -17.64 10.12 4.50
C TYR A 153 -19.02 10.01 5.16
N ARG A 154 -19.55 8.80 5.37
CA ARG A 154 -20.84 8.62 6.07
C ARG A 154 -20.82 9.17 7.49
N THR A 155 -19.73 9.02 8.22
CA THR A 155 -19.59 9.53 9.59
C THR A 155 -19.58 11.06 9.59
N MET A 156 -18.92 11.70 8.62
CA MET A 156 -18.88 13.15 8.49
C MET A 156 -20.26 13.73 8.13
N ASP A 157 -21.01 13.12 7.21
CA ASP A 157 -22.36 13.53 6.84
C ASP A 157 -23.33 13.45 8.02
N THR A 158 -23.20 12.40 8.85
CA THR A 158 -24.05 12.22 10.04
C THR A 158 -23.77 13.27 11.12
N GLN A 159 -22.51 13.67 11.28
CA GLN A 159 -22.13 14.74 12.25
C GLN A 159 -22.51 16.13 11.76
N GLY A 160 -22.44 16.39 10.46
CA GLY A 160 -22.87 17.67 9.87
C GLY A 160 -24.39 17.88 9.90
N ALA A 161 -25.19 16.81 9.95
CA ALA A 161 -26.66 16.89 10.03
C ALA A 161 -27.18 17.11 11.47
N MET A 162 -26.32 17.08 12.49
CA MET A 162 -26.66 17.27 13.91
C MET A 162 -26.28 18.68 14.44
N GLN A 163 -25.81 19.59 13.58
CA GLN A 163 -25.55 20.99 13.86
C GLN A 163 -26.56 21.89 13.14
#